data_f29881c6d02231d16145c80185bf464a
#
_entry.id   f29881c6d02231d16145c80185bf464a
#
_cell.length_a   1.000
_cell.length_b   1.000
_cell.length_c   1.000
_cell.angle_alpha   90.00
_cell.angle_beta   90.00
_cell.angle_gamma   90.00
#
_symmetry.space_group_name_H-M   'P 1'
#
loop_
_entity.id
_entity.type
_entity.pdbx_description
1 polymer ?
#
loop_
_entity_poly.entity_id
_entity_poly.type
_entity_poly.pdbx_seq_one_letter_code
_entity_poly.pdbx_strand_id
1 'polypeptide(L)'
;EGENWAYLPYGPFDTLKSYQIWLEEAASKQDPTFFSIVRKRDDKAVGLASFLRINQTDGSIEVGHINYSPLLQRTREGTEAMFLMMEWAFENGYRRYEWKCNALNKKSRYAAQRLGFSYEGVFRQMAIIKGRNRNTAWFASIDKEWKSLKACYETYLTDDNFKADGTPKLSLSELTKPLLYRHDDNDFS
;
A
#
# COMPACT_ATOMS: atom_id res chain seq x y z
N GLU A 1 -1.58 -18.71 -7.73
CA GLU A 1 -0.20 -18.20 -7.50
C GLU A 1 0.18 -17.03 -8.41
N GLY A 2 -0.36 -16.92 -9.63
CA GLY A 2 -0.03 -15.82 -10.56
C GLY A 2 -0.74 -14.48 -10.30
N GLU A 3 -1.84 -14.44 -9.59
CA GLU A 3 -2.66 -13.22 -9.43
C GLU A 3 -1.94 -12.07 -8.70
N ASN A 4 -1.10 -12.37 -7.71
CA ASN A 4 -0.36 -11.35 -6.95
C ASN A 4 0.61 -10.54 -7.81
N TRP A 5 1.06 -11.10 -8.93
CA TRP A 5 2.04 -10.49 -9.84
C TRP A 5 1.40 -9.78 -11.04
N ALA A 6 0.07 -9.88 -11.20
CA ALA A 6 -0.61 -9.42 -12.41
C ALA A 6 -0.41 -7.92 -12.68
N TYR A 7 -0.36 -7.10 -11.65
CA TYR A 7 -0.22 -5.65 -11.74
C TYR A 7 1.19 -5.13 -11.38
N LEU A 8 2.10 -6.02 -10.98
CA LEU A 8 3.48 -5.66 -10.72
C LEU A 8 4.30 -5.66 -12.02
N PRO A 9 5.31 -4.77 -12.15
CA PRO A 9 6.12 -4.68 -13.37
C PRO A 9 7.10 -5.84 -13.54
N TYR A 10 7.20 -6.73 -12.57
CA TYR A 10 8.06 -7.91 -12.53
C TYR A 10 7.27 -9.14 -12.09
N GLY A 11 7.92 -10.33 -12.12
CA GLY A 11 7.28 -11.62 -11.80
C GLY A 11 6.10 -11.99 -12.74
N PRO A 12 5.47 -13.16 -12.51
CA PRO A 12 5.90 -14.17 -11.53
C PRO A 12 7.30 -14.70 -11.81
N PHE A 13 7.91 -15.35 -10.82
CA PHE A 13 9.23 -15.98 -10.94
C PHE A 13 9.05 -17.50 -10.96
N ASP A 14 9.67 -18.15 -11.93
CA ASP A 14 9.52 -19.60 -12.13
C ASP A 14 10.26 -20.42 -11.06
N THR A 15 11.29 -19.85 -10.46
CA THR A 15 12.11 -20.51 -9.45
C THR A 15 12.43 -19.58 -8.28
N LEU A 16 12.74 -20.19 -7.11
CA LEU A 16 13.24 -19.45 -5.96
C LEU A 16 14.56 -18.72 -6.31
N LYS A 17 15.43 -19.34 -7.11
CA LYS A 17 16.70 -18.73 -7.52
C LYS A 17 16.48 -17.46 -8.35
N SER A 18 15.56 -17.47 -9.31
CA SER A 18 15.23 -16.28 -10.11
C SER A 18 14.64 -15.15 -9.25
N TYR A 19 13.84 -15.50 -8.24
CA TYR A 19 13.34 -14.54 -7.27
C TYR A 19 14.44 -13.95 -6.38
N GLN A 20 15.38 -14.78 -5.93
CA GLN A 20 16.53 -14.34 -5.12
C GLN A 20 17.43 -13.36 -5.89
N ILE A 21 17.75 -13.65 -7.15
CA ILE A 21 18.54 -12.75 -8.01
C ILE A 21 17.83 -11.40 -8.14
N TRP A 22 16.52 -11.40 -8.38
CA TRP A 22 15.75 -10.18 -8.47
C TRP A 22 15.74 -9.40 -7.13
N LEU A 23 15.63 -10.10 -5.98
CA LEU A 23 15.67 -9.48 -4.65
C LEU A 23 17.01 -8.80 -4.37
N GLU A 24 18.13 -9.45 -4.70
CA GLU A 24 19.49 -8.90 -4.55
C GLU A 24 19.64 -7.63 -5.39
N GLU A 25 19.15 -7.66 -6.62
CA GLU A 25 19.14 -6.49 -7.51
C GLU A 25 18.25 -5.36 -6.99
N ALA A 26 17.08 -5.69 -6.46
CA ALA A 26 16.15 -4.74 -5.88
C ALA A 26 16.71 -4.12 -4.60
N ALA A 27 17.35 -4.91 -3.73
CA ALA A 27 17.95 -4.46 -2.48
C ALA A 27 19.17 -3.56 -2.67
N SER A 28 19.85 -3.62 -3.84
CA SER A 28 21.00 -2.77 -4.15
C SER A 28 20.61 -1.33 -4.51
N LYS A 29 19.32 -1.05 -4.75
CA LYS A 29 18.83 0.27 -5.18
C LYS A 29 18.36 1.10 -3.98
N GLN A 30 18.59 2.42 -4.07
CA GLN A 30 18.09 3.36 -3.07
C GLN A 30 16.64 3.81 -3.36
N ASP A 31 16.23 3.84 -4.61
CA ASP A 31 14.87 4.13 -5.05
C ASP A 31 14.50 3.18 -6.21
N PRO A 32 13.56 2.25 -6.00
CA PRO A 32 12.78 2.01 -4.79
C PRO A 32 13.60 1.37 -3.64
N THR A 33 13.30 1.77 -2.38
CA THR A 33 13.79 1.12 -1.18
C THR A 33 12.80 0.06 -0.73
N PHE A 34 13.18 -1.22 -0.80
CA PHE A 34 12.32 -2.35 -0.45
C PHE A 34 12.41 -2.72 1.02
N PHE A 35 11.26 -3.13 1.58
CA PHE A 35 11.12 -3.66 2.93
C PHE A 35 10.44 -5.01 2.91
N SER A 36 10.97 -5.97 3.67
CA SER A 36 10.27 -7.20 4.00
C SER A 36 9.32 -6.96 5.18
N ILE A 37 8.09 -7.41 5.05
CA ILE A 37 7.12 -7.40 6.14
C ILE A 37 7.27 -8.73 6.88
N VAL A 38 7.83 -8.65 8.08
CA VAL A 38 8.10 -9.81 8.93
C VAL A 38 7.04 -9.90 10.03
N ARG A 39 6.41 -11.06 10.13
CA ARG A 39 5.39 -11.31 11.13
C ARG A 39 6.04 -11.72 12.47
N LYS A 40 5.86 -10.88 13.50
CA LYS A 40 6.58 -11.02 14.79
C LYS A 40 6.35 -12.36 15.51
N ARG A 41 5.15 -12.97 15.39
CA ARG A 41 4.82 -14.19 16.14
C ARG A 41 5.62 -15.44 15.72
N ASP A 42 6.14 -15.47 14.51
CA ASP A 42 6.87 -16.64 13.95
C ASP A 42 8.07 -16.24 13.07
N ASP A 43 8.42 -14.97 13.06
CA ASP A 43 9.58 -14.40 12.38
C ASP A 43 9.64 -14.68 10.87
N LYS A 44 8.44 -14.85 10.25
CA LYS A 44 8.32 -15.13 8.82
C LYS A 44 8.14 -13.87 8.00
N ALA A 45 8.89 -13.75 6.91
CA ALA A 45 8.63 -12.79 5.87
C ALA A 45 7.33 -13.18 5.15
N VAL A 46 6.31 -12.33 5.22
CA VAL A 46 4.96 -12.59 4.71
C VAL A 46 4.51 -11.59 3.63
N GLY A 47 5.35 -10.62 3.32
CA GLY A 47 5.08 -9.65 2.27
C GLY A 47 6.26 -8.74 1.98
N LEU A 48 6.12 -7.94 0.93
CA LEU A 48 7.03 -6.88 0.53
C LEU A 48 6.24 -5.59 0.31
N ALA A 49 6.89 -4.47 0.58
CA ALA A 49 6.47 -3.14 0.15
C ALA A 49 7.71 -2.28 -0.08
N SER A 50 7.57 -1.14 -0.73
CA SER A 50 8.69 -0.22 -0.90
C SER A 50 8.26 1.23 -0.75
N PHE A 51 9.21 2.09 -0.40
CA PHE A 51 9.16 3.50 -0.74
C PHE A 51 9.80 3.72 -2.10
N LEU A 52 9.22 4.59 -2.90
CA LEU A 52 9.74 4.93 -4.22
C LEU A 52 9.35 6.36 -4.63
N ARG A 53 9.97 6.85 -5.70
CA ARG A 53 9.77 8.22 -6.19
C ARG A 53 9.92 9.24 -5.07
N ILE A 54 11.01 9.06 -4.31
CA ILE A 54 11.34 9.88 -3.15
C ILE A 54 11.82 11.23 -3.66
N ASN A 55 11.00 12.27 -3.45
CA ASN A 55 11.33 13.65 -3.82
C ASN A 55 11.42 14.50 -2.55
N GLN A 56 12.63 14.66 -2.05
CA GLN A 56 12.90 15.44 -0.85
C GLN A 56 12.64 16.94 -1.05
N THR A 57 12.82 17.45 -2.28
CA THR A 57 12.62 18.88 -2.60
C THR A 57 11.15 19.27 -2.46
N ASP A 58 10.25 18.45 -2.99
CA ASP A 58 8.79 18.68 -2.91
C ASP A 58 8.17 18.04 -1.66
N GLY A 59 8.93 17.24 -0.92
CA GLY A 59 8.46 16.51 0.26
C GLY A 59 7.42 15.44 -0.09
N SER A 60 7.60 14.74 -1.21
CA SER A 60 6.70 13.65 -1.60
C SER A 60 7.39 12.29 -1.61
N ILE A 61 6.65 11.26 -1.25
CA ILE A 61 7.10 9.86 -1.25
C ILE A 61 5.93 8.94 -1.57
N GLU A 62 6.18 7.86 -2.29
CA GLU A 62 5.15 6.90 -2.68
C GLU A 62 5.38 5.57 -1.98
N VAL A 63 4.30 4.92 -1.53
CA VAL A 63 4.30 3.50 -1.17
C VAL A 63 3.89 2.68 -2.39
N GLY A 64 4.67 1.66 -2.70
CA GLY A 64 4.35 0.80 -3.84
C GLY A 64 5.02 -0.55 -3.77
N HIS A 65 5.02 -1.27 -4.91
CA HIS A 65 5.54 -2.63 -4.98
C HIS A 65 4.96 -3.57 -3.91
N ILE A 66 3.73 -3.28 -3.46
CA ILE A 66 3.07 -4.02 -2.39
C ILE A 66 2.71 -5.41 -2.90
N ASN A 67 3.32 -6.41 -2.31
CA ASN A 67 3.06 -7.82 -2.60
C ASN A 67 2.88 -8.60 -1.30
N TYR A 68 1.64 -8.87 -0.96
CA TYR A 68 1.25 -9.59 0.24
C TYR A 68 1.02 -11.06 -0.07
N SER A 69 1.67 -11.96 0.68
CA SER A 69 1.32 -13.37 0.64
C SER A 69 -0.13 -13.58 1.15
N PRO A 70 -0.75 -14.73 0.84
CA PRO A 70 -2.07 -15.06 1.40
C PRO A 70 -2.14 -15.00 2.93
N LEU A 71 -1.00 -15.18 3.61
CA LEU A 71 -0.91 -15.11 5.08
C LEU A 71 -1.01 -13.68 5.65
N LEU A 72 -0.80 -12.66 4.81
CA LEU A 72 -0.84 -11.26 5.21
C LEU A 72 -2.08 -10.53 4.65
N GLN A 73 -2.65 -11.04 3.56
CA GLN A 73 -3.82 -10.42 2.93
C GLN A 73 -5.02 -10.39 3.87
N ARG A 74 -5.68 -9.23 3.96
CA ARG A 74 -6.89 -9.00 4.78
C ARG A 74 -6.68 -9.23 6.28
N THR A 75 -5.45 -9.13 6.77
CA THR A 75 -5.12 -9.26 8.19
C THR A 75 -4.94 -7.89 8.85
N ARG A 76 -5.00 -7.88 10.19
CA ARG A 76 -4.64 -6.72 11.00
C ARG A 76 -3.18 -6.32 10.77
N GLU A 77 -2.28 -7.30 10.73
CA GLU A 77 -0.84 -7.10 10.51
C GLU A 77 -0.57 -6.46 9.14
N GLY A 78 -1.33 -6.83 8.10
CA GLY A 78 -1.23 -6.20 6.79
C GLY A 78 -1.64 -4.72 6.79
N THR A 79 -2.59 -4.34 7.65
CA THR A 79 -2.97 -2.94 7.87
C THR A 79 -1.94 -2.21 8.70
N GLU A 80 -1.42 -2.84 9.76
CA GLU A 80 -0.35 -2.29 10.61
C GLU A 80 0.91 -1.97 9.80
N ALA A 81 1.31 -2.86 8.88
CA ALA A 81 2.46 -2.62 8.00
C ALA A 81 2.29 -1.32 7.18
N MET A 82 1.11 -1.07 6.62
CA MET A 82 0.85 0.19 5.88
C MET A 82 0.77 1.40 6.80
N PHE A 83 0.25 1.24 8.01
CA PHE A 83 0.26 2.28 9.02
C PHE A 83 1.68 2.71 9.39
N LEU A 84 2.55 1.76 9.70
CA LEU A 84 3.94 2.03 10.07
C LEU A 84 4.72 2.74 8.94
N MET A 85 4.47 2.37 7.69
CA MET A 85 5.08 3.05 6.54
C MET A 85 4.56 4.48 6.38
N MET A 86 3.25 4.70 6.53
CA MET A 86 2.65 6.04 6.45
C MET A 86 3.12 6.92 7.60
N GLU A 87 3.15 6.40 8.82
CA GLU A 87 3.66 7.08 10.01
C GLU A 87 5.11 7.51 9.81
N TRP A 88 5.97 6.59 9.36
CA TRP A 88 7.36 6.91 9.09
C TRP A 88 7.48 8.06 8.07
N ALA A 89 6.71 8.04 7.00
CA ALA A 89 6.78 9.07 5.97
C ALA A 89 6.42 10.45 6.54
N PHE A 90 5.30 10.59 7.24
CA PHE A 90 4.89 11.88 7.79
C PHE A 90 5.78 12.36 8.96
N GLU A 91 6.24 11.46 9.81
CA GLU A 91 7.13 11.81 10.93
C GLU A 91 8.56 12.18 10.47
N ASN A 92 8.96 11.77 9.26
CA ASN A 92 10.21 12.22 8.62
C ASN A 92 10.03 13.45 7.72
N GLY A 93 8.90 14.15 7.84
CA GLY A 93 8.70 15.47 7.23
C GLY A 93 8.21 15.44 5.77
N TYR A 94 7.84 14.27 5.24
CA TYR A 94 7.15 14.23 3.96
C TYR A 94 5.76 14.85 4.12
N ARG A 95 5.41 15.77 3.22
CA ARG A 95 4.11 16.45 3.27
C ARG A 95 3.05 15.77 2.42
N ARG A 96 3.46 14.80 1.57
CA ARG A 96 2.59 14.07 0.64
C ARG A 96 3.02 12.61 0.53
N TYR A 97 2.10 11.72 0.83
CA TYR A 97 2.26 10.28 0.75
C TYR A 97 1.35 9.72 -0.34
N GLU A 98 1.94 9.07 -1.35
CA GLU A 98 1.26 8.69 -2.57
C GLU A 98 1.02 7.19 -2.68
N TRP A 99 -0.07 6.84 -3.37
CA TRP A 99 -0.39 5.50 -3.80
C TRP A 99 -0.83 5.51 -5.25
N LYS A 100 -0.22 4.66 -6.10
CA LYS A 100 -0.53 4.57 -7.52
C LYS A 100 -0.77 3.13 -7.90
N CYS A 101 -1.82 2.88 -8.68
CA CYS A 101 -2.09 1.53 -9.17
C CYS A 101 -2.65 1.55 -10.59
N ASN A 102 -2.66 0.39 -11.25
CA ASN A 102 -3.39 0.25 -12.50
C ASN A 102 -4.87 0.58 -12.27
N ALA A 103 -5.47 1.41 -13.12
CA ALA A 103 -6.87 1.82 -12.99
C ALA A 103 -7.85 0.63 -13.01
N LEU A 104 -7.45 -0.51 -13.58
CA LEU A 104 -8.23 -1.76 -13.59
C LEU A 104 -8.07 -2.58 -12.30
N ASN A 105 -7.09 -2.24 -11.44
CA ASN A 105 -6.86 -2.97 -10.19
C ASN A 105 -7.83 -2.50 -9.09
N LYS A 106 -9.08 -2.96 -9.17
CA LYS A 106 -10.15 -2.63 -8.21
C LYS A 106 -9.73 -2.88 -6.76
N LYS A 107 -9.04 -4.01 -6.50
CA LYS A 107 -8.57 -4.37 -5.14
C LYS A 107 -7.62 -3.31 -4.58
N SER A 108 -6.68 -2.83 -5.38
CA SER A 108 -5.72 -1.80 -4.96
C SER A 108 -6.36 -0.41 -4.80
N ARG A 109 -7.29 -0.05 -5.68
CA ARG A 109 -8.06 1.21 -5.57
C ARG A 109 -8.88 1.23 -4.29
N TYR A 110 -9.58 0.14 -3.98
CA TYR A 110 -10.32 -0.01 -2.73
C TYR A 110 -9.39 0.05 -1.51
N ALA A 111 -8.23 -0.63 -1.57
CA ALA A 111 -7.26 -0.63 -0.49
C ALA A 111 -6.74 0.78 -0.20
N ALA A 112 -6.42 1.57 -1.23
CA ALA A 112 -5.96 2.96 -1.08
C ALA A 112 -6.98 3.79 -0.28
N GLN A 113 -8.25 3.79 -0.67
CA GLN A 113 -9.28 4.55 0.03
C GLN A 113 -9.52 4.05 1.45
N ARG A 114 -9.55 2.72 1.64
CA ARG A 114 -9.67 2.11 2.96
C ARG A 114 -8.54 2.57 3.89
N LEU A 115 -7.35 2.77 3.35
CA LEU A 115 -6.16 3.23 4.08
C LEU A 115 -6.11 4.77 4.24
N GLY A 116 -7.11 5.50 3.79
CA GLY A 116 -7.22 6.94 3.97
C GLY A 116 -6.57 7.78 2.86
N PHE A 117 -6.23 7.18 1.72
CA PHE A 117 -5.77 7.95 0.56
C PHE A 117 -6.94 8.49 -0.25
N SER A 118 -6.98 9.78 -0.45
CA SER A 118 -7.95 10.47 -1.30
C SER A 118 -7.66 10.23 -2.78
N TYR A 119 -8.71 10.00 -3.57
CA TYR A 119 -8.60 9.82 -5.02
C TYR A 119 -8.32 11.14 -5.73
N GLU A 120 -7.36 11.17 -6.66
CA GLU A 120 -6.99 12.36 -7.40
C GLU A 120 -7.31 12.28 -8.90
N GLY A 121 -7.41 11.09 -9.46
CA GLY A 121 -7.76 10.91 -10.87
C GLY A 121 -7.06 9.74 -11.55
N VAL A 122 -7.26 9.64 -12.85
CA VAL A 122 -6.61 8.64 -13.71
C VAL A 122 -5.76 9.31 -14.78
N PHE A 123 -4.49 8.98 -14.81
CA PHE A 123 -3.60 9.32 -15.93
C PHE A 123 -3.75 8.26 -17.01
N ARG A 124 -4.28 8.68 -18.16
CA ARG A 124 -4.50 7.79 -19.30
C ARG A 124 -3.18 7.48 -20.00
N GLN A 125 -2.98 6.23 -20.42
CA GLN A 125 -1.78 5.76 -21.15
C GLN A 125 -0.46 6.14 -20.46
N MET A 126 -0.45 6.09 -19.12
CA MET A 126 0.69 6.53 -18.30
C MET A 126 1.92 5.63 -18.46
N ALA A 127 1.73 4.35 -18.74
CA ALA A 127 2.80 3.38 -18.86
C ALA A 127 2.42 2.20 -19.75
N ILE A 128 3.46 1.46 -20.17
CA ILE A 128 3.32 0.11 -20.76
C ILE A 128 3.96 -0.87 -19.79
N ILE A 129 3.17 -1.80 -19.25
CA ILE A 129 3.63 -2.81 -18.29
C ILE A 129 3.35 -4.19 -18.86
N LYS A 130 4.38 -5.01 -18.98
CA LYS A 130 4.31 -6.36 -19.57
C LYS A 130 3.61 -6.35 -20.94
N GLY A 131 3.96 -5.37 -21.79
CA GLY A 131 3.41 -5.19 -23.13
C GLY A 131 1.95 -4.67 -23.19
N ARG A 132 1.37 -4.28 -22.06
CA ARG A 132 -0.02 -3.80 -21.98
C ARG A 132 -0.07 -2.33 -21.57
N ASN A 133 -0.99 -1.58 -22.19
CA ASN A 133 -1.28 -0.21 -21.76
C ASN A 133 -1.73 -0.19 -20.29
N ARG A 134 -1.21 0.77 -19.52
CA ARG A 134 -1.61 1.04 -18.16
C ARG A 134 -2.11 2.47 -18.02
N ASN A 135 -3.39 2.62 -17.76
CA ASN A 135 -3.92 3.83 -17.13
C ASN A 135 -3.66 3.73 -15.63
N THR A 136 -3.18 4.81 -15.03
CA THR A 136 -2.78 4.80 -13.62
C THR A 136 -3.72 5.66 -12.79
N ALA A 137 -4.37 5.05 -11.82
CA ALA A 137 -5.13 5.75 -10.79
C ALA A 137 -4.19 6.27 -9.71
N TRP A 138 -4.38 7.53 -9.32
CA TRP A 138 -3.59 8.27 -8.37
C TRP A 138 -4.39 8.54 -7.12
N PHE A 139 -3.74 8.32 -5.98
CA PHE A 139 -4.28 8.58 -4.66
C PHE A 139 -3.18 9.21 -3.79
N ALA A 140 -3.56 10.07 -2.85
CA ALA A 140 -2.62 10.64 -1.89
C ALA A 140 -3.29 10.92 -0.54
N SER A 141 -2.46 10.95 0.49
CA SER A 141 -2.74 11.58 1.78
C SER A 141 -1.73 12.70 1.99
N ILE A 142 -2.12 13.77 2.67
CA ILE A 142 -1.25 14.90 2.95
C ILE A 142 -1.04 15.10 4.46
N ASP A 143 0.02 15.82 4.82
CA ASP A 143 0.43 16.07 6.20
C ASP A 143 -0.68 16.66 7.10
N LYS A 144 -1.54 17.53 6.50
CA LYS A 144 -2.68 18.13 7.21
C LYS A 144 -3.74 17.10 7.62
N GLU A 145 -3.83 15.97 6.91
CA GLU A 145 -4.78 14.89 7.18
C GLU A 145 -4.20 13.88 8.19
N TRP A 146 -2.87 13.85 8.33
CA TRP A 146 -2.16 12.80 9.07
C TRP A 146 -2.62 12.64 10.52
N LYS A 147 -2.78 13.74 11.25
CA LYS A 147 -3.21 13.65 12.65
C LYS A 147 -4.54 12.90 12.82
N SER A 148 -5.49 13.18 11.96
CA SER A 148 -6.80 12.52 11.98
C SER A 148 -6.74 11.08 11.49
N LEU A 149 -5.95 10.82 10.45
CA LEU A 149 -5.72 9.47 9.93
C LEU A 149 -5.01 8.59 10.97
N LYS A 150 -3.97 9.11 11.66
CA LYS A 150 -3.26 8.41 12.73
C LYS A 150 -4.23 7.95 13.81
N ALA A 151 -5.12 8.83 14.27
CA ALA A 151 -6.14 8.48 15.27
C ALA A 151 -7.09 7.37 14.79
N CYS A 152 -7.45 7.35 13.49
CA CYS A 152 -8.24 6.25 12.91
C CYS A 152 -7.49 4.91 12.95
N TYR A 153 -6.21 4.91 12.62
CA TYR A 153 -5.38 3.71 12.70
C TYR A 153 -5.17 3.22 14.12
N GLU A 154 -4.89 4.12 15.05
CA GLU A 154 -4.74 3.81 16.47
C GLU A 154 -6.02 3.19 17.01
N THR A 155 -7.19 3.76 16.68
CA THR A 155 -8.50 3.20 17.04
C THR A 155 -8.71 1.82 16.41
N TYR A 156 -8.43 1.68 15.12
CA TYR A 156 -8.62 0.41 14.40
C TYR A 156 -7.71 -0.69 14.95
N LEU A 157 -6.45 -0.37 15.25
CA LEU A 157 -5.42 -1.34 15.63
C LEU A 157 -5.43 -1.71 17.13
N THR A 158 -6.31 -1.14 17.96
CA THR A 158 -6.43 -1.58 19.36
C THR A 158 -6.93 -3.02 19.46
N ASP A 159 -6.48 -3.76 20.47
CA ASP A 159 -6.94 -5.11 20.71
C ASP A 159 -8.45 -5.16 20.97
N ASP A 160 -8.98 -4.14 21.65
CA ASP A 160 -10.41 -4.01 21.95
C ASP A 160 -11.30 -3.89 20.70
N ASN A 161 -10.74 -3.47 19.58
CA ASN A 161 -11.50 -3.38 18.33
C ASN A 161 -11.70 -4.74 17.65
N PHE A 162 -11.00 -5.79 18.08
CA PHE A 162 -11.12 -7.10 17.46
C PHE A 162 -11.92 -8.08 18.35
N LYS A 163 -12.79 -8.85 17.69
CA LYS A 163 -13.48 -9.97 18.31
C LYS A 163 -12.53 -11.17 18.43
N ALA A 164 -12.94 -12.18 19.19
CA ALA A 164 -12.17 -13.41 19.37
C ALA A 164 -11.86 -14.15 18.04
N ASP A 165 -12.69 -13.97 17.03
CA ASP A 165 -12.50 -14.52 15.69
C ASP A 165 -11.58 -13.66 14.78
N GLY A 166 -11.05 -12.55 15.31
CA GLY A 166 -10.18 -11.62 14.58
C GLY A 166 -10.91 -10.60 13.70
N THR A 167 -12.25 -10.59 13.68
CA THR A 167 -13.01 -9.57 12.94
C THR A 167 -13.04 -8.24 13.69
N PRO A 168 -12.82 -7.10 13.01
CA PRO A 168 -12.92 -5.80 13.65
C PRO A 168 -14.38 -5.44 14.00
N LYS A 169 -14.59 -4.77 15.11
CA LYS A 169 -15.89 -4.17 15.49
C LYS A 169 -16.18 -2.92 14.68
N LEU A 170 -15.15 -2.10 14.46
CA LEU A 170 -15.16 -0.93 13.57
C LEU A 170 -14.19 -1.19 12.44
N SER A 171 -14.62 -1.08 11.20
CA SER A 171 -13.74 -1.23 10.05
C SER A 171 -12.90 0.04 9.85
N LEU A 172 -11.69 -0.11 9.32
CA LEU A 172 -10.87 1.05 8.99
C LEU A 172 -11.55 1.95 7.95
N SER A 173 -12.29 1.37 7.01
CA SER A 173 -13.04 2.14 6.02
C SER A 173 -14.10 3.06 6.63
N GLU A 174 -14.79 2.63 7.69
CA GLU A 174 -15.76 3.48 8.40
C GLU A 174 -15.07 4.66 9.07
N LEU A 175 -13.87 4.46 9.59
CA LEU A 175 -13.09 5.49 10.27
C LEU A 175 -12.45 6.49 9.29
N THR A 176 -11.90 6.01 8.18
CA THR A 176 -11.13 6.83 7.24
C THR A 176 -12.00 7.52 6.19
N LYS A 177 -13.12 6.89 5.77
CA LYS A 177 -13.99 7.42 4.71
C LYS A 177 -14.44 8.87 4.91
N PRO A 178 -14.81 9.32 6.13
CA PRO A 178 -15.19 10.71 6.35
C PRO A 178 -14.05 11.73 6.18
N LEU A 179 -12.79 11.27 6.21
CA LEU A 179 -11.60 12.10 6.10
C LEU A 179 -11.10 12.27 4.66
N LEU A 180 -11.62 11.47 3.73
CA LEU A 180 -11.19 11.54 2.34
C LEU A 180 -11.65 12.85 1.70
N TYR A 181 -10.69 13.59 1.14
CA TYR A 181 -10.97 14.80 0.37
C TYR A 181 -11.85 14.49 -0.86
N ARG A 182 -11.61 13.35 -1.51
CA ARG A 182 -12.38 12.87 -2.65
C ARG A 182 -12.43 11.35 -2.69
N HIS A 183 -13.61 10.83 -3.01
CA HIS A 183 -13.84 9.41 -3.22
C HIS A 183 -13.58 9.00 -4.67
N ASP A 184 -13.22 7.74 -4.86
CA ASP A 184 -13.20 7.09 -6.16
C ASP A 184 -14.59 6.49 -6.39
N ASP A 185 -15.43 7.19 -7.15
CA ASP A 185 -16.84 6.83 -7.42
C ASP A 185 -16.97 5.69 -8.45
N ASN A 186 -15.87 5.09 -8.88
CA ASN A 186 -15.97 3.89 -9.71
C ASN A 186 -16.55 2.75 -8.87
N ASP A 187 -17.74 2.34 -9.26
CA ASP A 187 -18.46 1.23 -8.65
C ASP A 187 -17.55 -0.01 -8.55
N PHE A 188 -17.25 -0.41 -7.31
CA PHE A 188 -16.45 -1.60 -7.02
C PHE A 188 -17.35 -2.83 -6.76
N SER A 189 -18.70 -2.68 -7.03
CA SER A 189 -19.66 -3.77 -6.96
C SER A 189 -19.42 -4.85 -8.02
#